data_c87c7b005819a45e87cf2f4903d80853
#
_entry.id   c87c7b005819a45e87cf2f4903d80853
#
_cell.length_a   1.000
_cell.length_b   1.000
_cell.length_c   1.000
_cell.angle_alpha   90.00
_cell.angle_beta   90.00
_cell.angle_gamma   90.00
#
_symmetry.space_group_name_H-M   'P 1'
#
loop_
_entity.id
_entity.type
_entity.pdbx_description
1 polymer ?
#
loop_
_entity_poly.entity_id
_entity_poly.type
_entity_poly.pdbx_seq_one_letter_code
_entity_poly.pdbx_strand_id
1 'polypeptide(L)'
;MNKQELNNLHGKQTMGESQMTNNQIQSVNNQPNLVIRQDADGKFKRTATYNDFSSVVAETKEQRIALMNILDGDEAIPMRKASGASINLVDVITRSYESVDELTGELQYGVLTYLFDKDGKVYVTSSKTVYFTLQKIMQVFGQPTYEGDDVLKLEIIERPGQHNEILDIKVVG
;
A
#
# COMPACT_ATOMS: atom_id res chain seq x y z
N MET A 1 -64.58 25.95 -17.56
CA MET A 1 -63.10 26.06 -17.70
C MET A 1 -62.49 25.39 -16.51
N ASN A 2 -61.87 24.25 -16.75
CA ASN A 2 -61.50 23.26 -15.71
C ASN A 2 -60.09 23.53 -15.11
N LYS A 3 -60.04 23.39 -13.81
CA LYS A 3 -58.86 23.54 -12.95
C LYS A 3 -57.80 22.46 -13.12
N GLN A 4 -57.76 21.76 -14.25
CA GLN A 4 -56.85 20.59 -14.44
C GLN A 4 -55.68 20.83 -15.40
N GLU A 5 -55.47 22.01 -15.93
CA GLU A 5 -54.41 22.25 -16.92
C GLU A 5 -53.18 23.02 -16.37
N LEU A 6 -53.11 23.29 -15.09
CA LEU A 6 -52.06 24.10 -14.47
C LEU A 6 -51.03 23.34 -13.67
N ASN A 7 -51.07 22.00 -13.63
CA ASN A 7 -50.19 21.19 -12.82
C ASN A 7 -49.06 20.46 -13.58
N ASN A 8 -48.84 20.76 -14.87
CA ASN A 8 -47.85 20.01 -15.66
C ASN A 8 -46.58 20.80 -16.03
N LEU A 9 -46.25 21.88 -15.35
CA LEU A 9 -45.10 22.72 -15.73
C LEU A 9 -44.07 22.99 -14.61
N HIS A 10 -43.99 22.16 -13.60
CA HIS A 10 -42.91 22.27 -12.58
C HIS A 10 -42.34 20.91 -12.19
N GLY A 11 -41.98 20.13 -13.20
CA GLY A 11 -41.02 19.03 -13.02
C GLY A 11 -39.60 19.57 -12.94
N LYS A 12 -39.24 20.28 -11.88
CA LYS A 12 -37.84 20.51 -11.54
C LYS A 12 -37.26 19.18 -11.13
N GLN A 13 -36.45 18.58 -12.03
CA GLN A 13 -35.46 17.59 -11.68
C GLN A 13 -34.47 18.22 -10.69
N THR A 14 -34.65 17.94 -9.43
CA THR A 14 -33.59 18.07 -8.47
C THR A 14 -32.57 16.98 -8.84
N MET A 15 -31.44 17.41 -9.40
CA MET A 15 -30.25 16.56 -9.49
C MET A 15 -29.93 16.06 -8.08
N GLY A 16 -30.10 14.77 -7.90
CA GLY A 16 -29.70 14.09 -6.69
C GLY A 16 -28.20 14.32 -6.47
N GLU A 17 -27.88 14.84 -5.30
CA GLU A 17 -26.54 14.78 -4.76
C GLU A 17 -26.07 13.32 -4.85
N SER A 18 -25.09 13.11 -5.74
CA SER A 18 -24.31 11.88 -5.72
C SER A 18 -23.60 11.84 -4.39
N GLN A 19 -24.17 11.12 -3.45
CA GLN A 19 -23.45 10.63 -2.29
C GLN A 19 -22.24 9.89 -2.85
N MET A 20 -21.06 10.45 -2.63
CA MET A 20 -19.81 9.72 -2.74
C MET A 20 -19.86 8.63 -1.66
N THR A 21 -20.46 7.51 -2.05
CA THR A 21 -20.36 6.30 -1.27
C THR A 21 -18.89 5.92 -1.22
N ASN A 22 -18.39 5.86 -0.01
CA ASN A 22 -17.14 5.26 0.42
C ASN A 22 -16.65 4.24 -0.60
N ASN A 23 -15.44 4.47 -1.11
CA ASN A 23 -14.66 3.47 -1.77
C ASN A 23 -14.53 2.27 -0.82
N GLN A 24 -15.45 1.33 -0.95
CA GLN A 24 -15.18 -0.04 -0.57
C GLN A 24 -13.99 -0.44 -1.43
N ILE A 25 -12.82 -0.49 -0.79
CA ILE A 25 -11.63 -1.09 -1.36
C ILE A 25 -12.06 -2.51 -1.71
N GLN A 26 -12.28 -2.74 -2.99
CA GLN A 26 -12.59 -4.06 -3.52
C GLN A 26 -11.48 -4.99 -3.04
N SER A 27 -11.88 -6.14 -2.55
CA SER A 27 -10.99 -7.22 -2.14
C SER A 27 -9.79 -7.30 -3.06
N VAL A 28 -8.62 -7.02 -2.51
CA VAL A 28 -7.35 -7.09 -3.23
C VAL A 28 -7.24 -8.49 -3.79
N ASN A 29 -7.35 -8.60 -5.10
CA ASN A 29 -7.12 -9.85 -5.81
C ASN A 29 -5.62 -10.11 -5.69
N ASN A 30 -5.24 -10.98 -4.76
CA ASN A 30 -3.90 -11.17 -4.20
C ASN A 30 -2.89 -11.84 -5.15
N GLN A 31 -3.15 -11.77 -6.44
CA GLN A 31 -2.14 -12.15 -7.42
C GLN A 31 -1.44 -10.88 -7.91
N PRO A 32 -0.09 -10.86 -7.94
CA PRO A 32 0.61 -9.77 -8.58
C PRO A 32 0.06 -9.64 -9.99
N ASN A 33 -0.45 -8.46 -10.33
CA ASN A 33 -0.87 -8.19 -11.68
C ASN A 33 0.36 -8.33 -12.58
N LEU A 34 0.46 -9.45 -13.28
CA LEU A 34 1.52 -9.68 -14.24
C LEU A 34 1.20 -8.88 -15.50
N VAL A 35 1.91 -7.81 -15.71
CA VAL A 35 1.85 -7.09 -16.98
C VAL A 35 2.86 -7.73 -17.93
N ILE A 36 2.37 -8.14 -19.08
CA ILE A 36 3.23 -8.63 -20.18
C ILE A 36 3.60 -7.39 -21.00
N ARG A 37 4.88 -7.06 -21.03
CA ARG A 37 5.40 -5.99 -21.87
C ARG A 37 6.34 -6.56 -22.90
N GLN A 38 6.38 -5.94 -24.09
CA GLN A 38 7.33 -6.26 -25.13
C GLN A 38 8.54 -5.32 -24.96
N ASP A 39 9.72 -5.88 -24.85
CA ASP A 39 10.96 -5.10 -24.82
C ASP A 39 11.34 -4.57 -26.22
N ALA A 40 12.41 -3.78 -26.31
CA ALA A 40 12.89 -3.19 -27.56
C ALA A 40 13.28 -4.27 -28.60
N ASP A 41 13.61 -5.48 -28.15
CA ASP A 41 13.98 -6.62 -29.00
C ASP A 41 12.76 -7.46 -29.42
N GLY A 42 11.56 -7.03 -29.08
CA GLY A 42 10.31 -7.73 -29.38
C GLY A 42 10.02 -8.95 -28.49
N LYS A 43 10.81 -9.19 -27.44
CA LYS A 43 10.59 -10.27 -26.49
C LYS A 43 9.57 -9.89 -25.42
N PHE A 44 8.69 -10.84 -25.08
CA PHE A 44 7.73 -10.62 -24.01
C PHE A 44 8.37 -10.84 -22.64
N LYS A 45 8.40 -9.80 -21.82
CA LYS A 45 8.86 -9.84 -20.44
C LYS A 45 7.67 -9.76 -19.49
N ARG A 46 7.60 -10.67 -18.53
CA ARG A 46 6.61 -10.60 -17.44
C ARG A 46 7.17 -9.71 -16.35
N THR A 47 6.46 -8.63 -16.08
CA THR A 47 6.83 -7.70 -15.00
C THR A 47 5.76 -7.77 -13.91
N ALA A 48 6.17 -7.99 -12.68
CA ALA A 48 5.25 -7.90 -11.54
C ALA A 48 4.90 -6.42 -11.34
N THR A 49 3.61 -6.12 -11.27
CA THR A 49 3.13 -4.82 -10.82
C THR A 49 2.84 -4.89 -9.33
N TYR A 50 3.14 -3.82 -8.64
CA TYR A 50 2.86 -3.67 -7.22
C TYR A 50 1.65 -2.76 -7.06
N ASN A 51 0.86 -3.01 -6.03
CA ASN A 51 -0.32 -2.20 -5.75
C ASN A 51 0.00 -1.20 -4.63
N ASP A 52 -0.48 0.01 -4.82
CA ASP A 52 -0.50 1.00 -3.76
C ASP A 52 -1.59 0.63 -2.76
N PHE A 53 -1.26 0.73 -1.48
CA PHE A 53 -2.17 0.43 -0.39
C PHE A 53 -1.84 1.33 0.80
N SER A 54 -2.85 1.76 1.54
CA SER A 54 -2.68 2.45 2.81
C SER A 54 -3.78 2.02 3.77
N SER A 55 -3.40 1.62 4.97
CA SER A 55 -4.33 1.46 6.10
C SER A 55 -4.38 2.72 6.97
N VAL A 56 -3.37 3.58 6.86
CA VAL A 56 -3.28 4.81 7.67
C VAL A 56 -4.41 5.76 7.32
N VAL A 57 -5.15 6.20 8.32
CA VAL A 57 -6.17 7.22 8.23
C VAL A 57 -5.64 8.52 8.83
N ALA A 58 -5.47 9.56 8.00
CA ALA A 58 -5.08 10.89 8.42
C ALA A 58 -6.28 11.83 8.30
N GLU A 59 -6.94 12.11 9.39
CA GLU A 59 -8.16 12.93 9.44
C GLU A 59 -7.85 14.43 9.42
N THR A 60 -6.87 14.85 10.22
CA THR A 60 -6.50 16.27 10.34
C THR A 60 -5.42 16.68 9.34
N LYS A 61 -5.31 18.00 9.13
CA LYS A 61 -4.26 18.57 8.27
C LYS A 61 -2.86 18.28 8.83
N GLU A 62 -2.71 18.35 10.13
CA GLU A 62 -1.46 18.11 10.85
C GLU A 62 -1.00 16.66 10.67
N GLN A 63 -1.92 15.69 10.79
CA GLN A 63 -1.65 14.27 10.53
C GLN A 63 -1.24 14.03 9.08
N ARG A 64 -1.88 14.70 8.12
CA ARG A 64 -1.52 14.59 6.70
C ARG A 64 -0.14 15.16 6.41
N ILE A 65 0.23 16.27 7.04
CA ILE A 65 1.57 16.86 6.91
C ILE A 65 2.61 15.91 7.51
N ALA A 66 2.37 15.38 8.71
CA ALA A 66 3.27 14.42 9.34
C ALA A 66 3.46 13.17 8.46
N LEU A 67 2.37 12.64 7.91
CA LEU A 67 2.43 11.50 7.01
C LEU A 67 3.24 11.80 5.74
N MET A 68 3.06 12.97 5.13
CA MET A 68 3.84 13.40 3.97
C MET A 68 5.33 13.48 4.30
N ASN A 69 5.70 14.05 5.45
CA ASN A 69 7.10 14.13 5.88
C ASN A 69 7.73 12.73 6.06
N ILE A 70 6.96 11.77 6.57
CA ILE A 70 7.42 10.37 6.68
C ILE A 70 7.64 9.74 5.30
N LEU A 71 6.71 9.97 4.36
CA LEU A 71 6.76 9.33 3.04
C LEU A 71 7.81 9.93 2.09
N ASP A 72 8.11 11.21 2.24
CA ASP A 72 9.03 11.95 1.36
C ASP A 72 10.36 12.29 2.06
N GLY A 73 10.49 12.02 3.36
CA GLY A 73 11.64 12.39 4.18
C GLY A 73 12.46 11.22 4.71
N ASP A 74 13.50 11.58 5.44
CA ASP A 74 14.44 10.63 6.06
C ASP A 74 13.98 10.15 7.46
N GLU A 75 12.72 10.42 7.84
CA GLU A 75 12.21 10.07 9.16
C GLU A 75 11.94 8.57 9.32
N ALA A 76 11.67 7.87 8.22
CA ALA A 76 11.47 6.43 8.25
C ALA A 76 12.79 5.69 8.41
N ILE A 77 12.82 4.70 9.30
CA ILE A 77 13.99 3.88 9.59
C ILE A 77 14.17 2.84 8.47
N PRO A 78 15.30 2.83 7.75
CA PRO A 78 15.58 1.75 6.80
C PRO A 78 15.54 0.39 7.50
N MET A 79 14.65 -0.49 7.07
CA MET A 79 14.39 -1.77 7.75
C MET A 79 15.66 -2.64 7.88
N ARG A 80 16.58 -2.56 6.92
CA ARG A 80 17.85 -3.29 6.98
C ARG A 80 18.73 -2.86 8.16
N LYS A 81 18.63 -1.59 8.61
CA LYS A 81 19.35 -1.10 9.79
C LYS A 81 18.73 -1.59 11.12
N ALA A 82 17.53 -2.14 11.05
CA ALA A 82 16.77 -2.64 12.18
C ALA A 82 16.61 -4.17 12.15
N SER A 83 17.52 -4.88 11.46
CA SER A 83 17.50 -6.36 11.43
C SER A 83 17.56 -6.94 12.86
N GLY A 84 16.71 -7.92 13.15
CA GLY A 84 16.51 -8.49 14.47
C GLY A 84 15.57 -7.71 15.40
N ALA A 85 15.09 -6.54 14.99
CA ALA A 85 14.11 -5.79 15.78
C ALA A 85 12.70 -6.38 15.65
N SER A 86 11.93 -6.22 16.73
CA SER A 86 10.49 -6.51 16.72
C SER A 86 9.68 -5.25 16.40
N ILE A 87 8.62 -5.40 15.64
CA ILE A 87 7.65 -4.37 15.28
C ILE A 87 6.28 -4.81 15.80
N ASN A 88 5.62 -3.95 16.55
CA ASN A 88 4.20 -4.12 16.88
C ASN A 88 3.40 -3.39 15.80
N LEU A 89 3.07 -4.11 14.73
CA LEU A 89 2.49 -3.55 13.53
C LEU A 89 1.08 -3.00 13.81
N VAL A 90 0.86 -1.73 13.52
CA VAL A 90 -0.46 -1.09 13.60
C VAL A 90 -1.00 -0.73 12.23
N ASP A 91 -0.17 -0.19 11.36
CA ASP A 91 -0.55 0.26 10.03
C ASP A 91 0.51 -0.06 8.97
N VAL A 92 0.09 -0.01 7.72
CA VAL A 92 0.95 -0.26 6.55
C VAL A 92 0.64 0.72 5.44
N ILE A 93 1.69 1.16 4.74
CA ILE A 93 1.57 1.82 3.44
C ILE A 93 2.48 1.10 2.45
N THR A 94 1.97 0.83 1.25
CA THR A 94 2.78 0.40 0.11
C THR A 94 2.63 1.39 -1.04
N ARG A 95 3.75 1.78 -1.66
CA ARG A 95 3.78 2.69 -2.81
C ARG A 95 4.62 2.06 -3.91
N SER A 96 4.01 1.86 -5.05
CA SER A 96 4.73 1.45 -6.26
C SER A 96 5.52 2.63 -6.83
N TYR A 97 6.66 2.35 -7.43
CA TYR A 97 7.45 3.35 -8.15
C TYR A 97 8.06 2.77 -9.41
N GLU A 98 8.33 3.66 -10.36
CA GLU A 98 9.07 3.36 -11.57
C GLU A 98 10.42 4.07 -11.50
N SER A 99 11.47 3.39 -11.91
CA SER A 99 12.81 3.95 -12.05
C SER A 99 13.42 3.49 -13.38
N VAL A 100 14.32 4.28 -13.91
CA VAL A 100 15.08 3.90 -15.10
C VAL A 100 16.47 3.44 -14.63
N ASP A 101 16.88 2.26 -15.05
CA ASP A 101 18.25 1.81 -14.85
C ASP A 101 19.19 2.68 -15.67
N GLU A 102 20.09 3.41 -15.03
CA GLU A 102 20.98 4.38 -15.69
C GLU A 102 21.97 3.72 -16.66
N LEU A 103 22.31 2.45 -16.45
CA LEU A 103 23.25 1.72 -17.27
C LEU A 103 22.59 1.09 -18.51
N THR A 104 21.38 0.56 -18.34
CA THR A 104 20.71 -0.17 -19.42
C THR A 104 19.59 0.63 -20.08
N GLY A 105 19.13 1.72 -19.45
CA GLY A 105 17.96 2.49 -19.88
C GLY A 105 16.64 1.73 -19.69
N GLU A 106 16.66 0.56 -19.05
CA GLU A 106 15.46 -0.24 -18.81
C GLU A 106 14.60 0.32 -17.70
N LEU A 107 13.28 0.27 -17.89
CA LEU A 107 12.31 0.64 -16.89
C LEU A 107 12.23 -0.46 -15.83
N GLN A 108 12.48 -0.09 -14.58
CA GLN A 108 12.36 -0.96 -13.42
C GLN A 108 11.15 -0.59 -12.58
N TYR A 109 10.47 -1.60 -12.04
CA TYR A 109 9.33 -1.44 -11.15
C TYR A 109 9.71 -1.90 -9.75
N GLY A 110 9.44 -1.06 -8.77
CA GLY A 110 9.67 -1.34 -7.38
C GLY A 110 8.46 -1.01 -6.50
N VAL A 111 8.59 -1.33 -5.23
CA VAL A 111 7.61 -1.01 -4.20
C VAL A 111 8.33 -0.57 -2.94
N LEU A 112 7.90 0.54 -2.36
CA LEU A 112 8.26 0.94 -1.01
C LEU A 112 7.19 0.43 -0.06
N THR A 113 7.61 -0.21 1.00
CA THR A 113 6.73 -0.71 2.08
C THR A 113 7.10 -0.01 3.37
N TYR A 114 6.13 0.67 3.96
CA TYR A 114 6.23 1.34 5.26
C TYR A 114 5.44 0.54 6.28
N LEU A 115 6.07 0.17 7.38
CA LEU A 115 5.45 -0.51 8.51
C LEU A 115 5.44 0.44 9.71
N PHE A 116 4.26 0.72 10.22
CA PHE A 116 4.06 1.60 11.36
C PHE A 116 4.01 0.77 12.64
N ASP A 117 4.90 1.10 13.58
CA ASP A 117 4.98 0.48 14.90
C ASP A 117 4.07 1.22 15.88
N LYS A 118 3.46 0.50 16.81
CA LYS A 118 2.69 1.05 17.92
C LYS A 118 3.43 2.15 18.71
N ASP A 119 4.76 2.07 18.78
CA ASP A 119 5.61 3.06 19.44
C ASP A 119 5.88 4.32 18.60
N GLY A 120 5.21 4.47 17.46
CA GLY A 120 5.33 5.63 16.57
C GLY A 120 6.55 5.59 15.65
N LYS A 121 7.32 4.50 15.64
CA LYS A 121 8.40 4.32 14.69
C LYS A 121 7.83 3.86 13.35
N VAL A 122 8.45 4.31 12.26
CA VAL A 122 8.10 3.86 10.92
C VAL A 122 9.32 3.22 10.26
N TYR A 123 9.15 2.02 9.76
CA TYR A 123 10.20 1.27 9.06
C TYR A 123 9.91 1.24 7.57
N VAL A 124 10.94 1.44 6.74
CA VAL A 124 10.78 1.48 5.28
C VAL A 124 11.74 0.51 4.59
N THR A 125 11.24 -0.12 3.52
CA THR A 125 12.04 -1.01 2.68
C THR A 125 11.53 -1.06 1.25
N SER A 126 12.43 -1.31 0.31
CA SER A 126 12.12 -1.65 -1.08
C SER A 126 12.19 -3.17 -1.35
N SER A 127 12.31 -4.00 -0.32
CA SER A 127 12.38 -5.45 -0.45
C SER A 127 11.08 -6.03 -1.00
N LYS A 128 11.15 -6.61 -2.18
CA LYS A 128 10.04 -7.35 -2.80
C LYS A 128 9.58 -8.52 -1.93
N THR A 129 10.51 -9.18 -1.24
CA THR A 129 10.21 -10.30 -0.34
C THR A 129 9.34 -9.83 0.82
N VAL A 130 9.71 -8.72 1.47
CA VAL A 130 8.90 -8.13 2.55
C VAL A 130 7.50 -7.79 2.05
N TYR A 131 7.37 -7.16 0.88
CA TYR A 131 6.08 -6.86 0.28
C TYR A 131 5.21 -8.12 0.12
N PHE A 132 5.74 -9.19 -0.49
CA PHE A 132 4.98 -10.42 -0.69
C PHE A 132 4.67 -11.17 0.61
N THR A 133 5.57 -11.14 1.59
CA THR A 133 5.30 -11.71 2.92
C THR A 133 4.19 -10.93 3.62
N LEU A 134 4.22 -9.58 3.54
CA LEU A 134 3.16 -8.73 4.07
C LEU A 134 1.80 -9.04 3.44
N GLN A 135 1.75 -9.22 2.11
CA GLN A 135 0.51 -9.60 1.42
C GLN A 135 -0.06 -10.92 1.97
N LYS A 136 0.78 -11.92 2.25
CA LYS A 136 0.35 -13.18 2.86
C LYS A 136 -0.14 -12.97 4.30
N ILE A 137 0.51 -12.10 5.07
CA ILE A 137 0.08 -11.75 6.42
C ILE A 137 -1.31 -11.12 6.37
N MET A 138 -1.53 -10.15 5.48
CA MET A 138 -2.83 -9.50 5.32
C MET A 138 -3.93 -10.47 4.85
N GLN A 139 -3.59 -11.51 4.09
CA GLN A 139 -4.55 -12.57 3.72
C GLN A 139 -5.03 -13.39 4.91
N VAL A 140 -4.15 -13.63 5.89
CA VAL A 140 -4.45 -14.49 7.04
C VAL A 140 -5.08 -13.69 8.19
N PHE A 141 -4.54 -12.51 8.47
CA PHE A 141 -4.90 -11.70 9.64
C PHE A 141 -5.84 -10.53 9.32
N GLY A 142 -6.16 -10.32 8.05
CA GLY A 142 -6.95 -9.17 7.61
C GLY A 142 -6.10 -7.93 7.33
N GLN A 143 -6.78 -6.82 7.03
CA GLN A 143 -6.11 -5.55 6.77
C GLN A 143 -5.50 -4.99 8.06
N PRO A 144 -4.28 -4.42 8.00
CA PRO A 144 -3.66 -3.82 9.17
C PRO A 144 -4.47 -2.57 9.58
N THR A 145 -5.06 -2.64 10.69
CA THR A 145 -5.63 -1.60 11.55
C THR A 145 -5.66 -2.23 12.92
N TYR A 146 -4.50 -2.72 13.35
CA TYR A 146 -4.42 -3.51 14.56
C TYR A 146 -4.33 -2.59 15.76
N GLU A 147 -5.29 -2.68 16.66
CA GLU A 147 -5.38 -1.84 17.86
C GLU A 147 -5.37 -2.68 19.13
N GLY A 148 -4.95 -2.07 20.22
CA GLY A 148 -5.03 -2.70 21.54
C GLY A 148 -4.16 -3.94 21.68
N ASP A 149 -4.78 -5.07 22.03
CA ASP A 149 -4.12 -6.35 22.23
C ASP A 149 -4.02 -7.18 20.94
N ASP A 150 -4.72 -6.77 19.88
CA ASP A 150 -4.70 -7.44 18.56
C ASP A 150 -3.51 -7.01 17.69
N VAL A 151 -2.58 -6.24 18.24
CA VAL A 151 -1.38 -5.80 17.53
C VAL A 151 -0.58 -6.99 17.05
N LEU A 152 -0.28 -7.01 15.74
CA LEU A 152 0.49 -8.09 15.14
C LEU A 152 1.98 -7.87 15.36
N LYS A 153 2.61 -8.77 16.11
CA LYS A 153 4.04 -8.70 16.36
C LYS A 153 4.82 -9.34 15.21
N LEU A 154 5.68 -8.55 14.60
CA LEU A 154 6.59 -8.98 13.54
C LEU A 154 8.04 -8.90 14.01
N GLU A 155 8.88 -9.73 13.44
CA GLU A 155 10.34 -9.68 13.57
C GLU A 155 10.94 -9.39 12.19
N ILE A 156 11.87 -8.43 12.12
CA ILE A 156 12.67 -8.16 10.92
C ILE A 156 13.78 -9.18 10.88
N ILE A 157 13.82 -9.98 9.83
CA ILE A 157 14.80 -11.05 9.67
C ILE A 157 15.59 -10.91 8.37
N GLU A 158 16.80 -11.43 8.38
CA GLU A 158 17.59 -11.68 7.18
C GLU A 158 17.70 -13.18 6.95
N ARG A 159 17.47 -13.60 5.72
CA ARG A 159 17.57 -15.00 5.30
C ARG A 159 18.68 -15.16 4.26
N PRO A 160 19.40 -16.29 4.25
CA PRO A 160 20.35 -16.58 3.20
C PRO A 160 19.65 -16.57 1.83
N GLY A 161 20.13 -15.76 0.89
CA GLY A 161 19.75 -15.79 -0.49
C GLY A 161 20.80 -16.46 -1.36
N GLN A 162 20.57 -16.54 -2.66
CA GLN A 162 21.50 -17.18 -3.59
C GLN A 162 22.83 -16.43 -3.70
N HIS A 163 22.80 -15.08 -3.61
CA HIS A 163 23.98 -14.23 -3.75
C HIS A 163 24.15 -13.25 -2.59
N ASN A 164 23.05 -12.90 -1.90
CA ASN A 164 23.04 -11.92 -0.83
C ASN A 164 22.02 -12.32 0.23
N GLU A 165 22.10 -11.71 1.41
CA GLU A 165 21.06 -11.81 2.42
C GLU A 165 19.79 -11.11 1.95
N ILE A 166 18.66 -11.79 2.13
CA ILE A 166 17.33 -11.32 1.75
C ILE A 166 16.63 -10.83 3.02
N LEU A 167 16.26 -9.56 3.00
CA LEU A 167 15.45 -8.96 4.05
C LEU A 167 14.01 -9.48 3.95
N ASP A 168 13.44 -9.92 5.07
CA ASP A 168 12.09 -10.43 5.19
C ASP A 168 11.49 -10.06 6.55
N ILE A 169 10.23 -10.39 6.77
CA ILE A 169 9.52 -10.26 8.04
C ILE A 169 8.88 -11.59 8.43
N LYS A 170 8.71 -11.80 9.72
CA LYS A 170 8.12 -13.00 10.27
C LYS A 170 7.14 -12.64 11.38
N VAL A 171 5.96 -13.24 11.38
CA VAL A 171 5.02 -13.12 12.50
C VAL A 171 5.59 -13.91 13.68
N VAL A 172 5.60 -13.29 14.85
CA VAL A 172 6.01 -13.89 16.12
C VAL A 172 4.86 -13.79 17.14
N GLY A 173 4.61 -14.88 17.84
CA GLY A 173 3.54 -14.97 18.85
C GLY A 173 4.08 -14.74 20.24
#